data_90be7e0ee4aa6eb59ab2639d3382045c
#
_entry.id   90be7e0ee4aa6eb59ab2639d3382045c
#
_cell.length_a   1.000
_cell.length_b   1.000
_cell.length_c   1.000
_cell.angle_alpha   90.00
_cell.angle_beta   90.00
_cell.angle_gamma   90.00
#
_symmetry.space_group_name_H-M   'P 1'
#
loop_
_entity.id
_entity.type
_entity.pdbx_description
1 polymer ?
#
loop_
_entity_poly.entity_id
_entity_poly.type
_entity_poly.pdbx_seq_one_letter_code
_entity_poly.pdbx_strand_id
1 'polypeptide(L)' 'MTETIELSIESRYEFVDMVASISRDAAGRIGFDEDTSGWIELAVREAIINAIKHGNKRQEGKEVDVRFVIGDRKSVV' A
#
# COMPACT_ATOMS: atom_id res chain seq x y z
N MET A 1 -2.69 -20.74 3.73
CA MET A 1 -1.48 -20.27 3.05
C MET A 1 -1.43 -18.74 3.06
N THR A 2 -0.27 -18.18 3.29
CA THR A 2 -0.11 -16.74 3.38
C THR A 2 0.87 -16.27 2.30
N GLU A 3 0.51 -15.21 1.62
CA GLU A 3 1.38 -14.60 0.63
C GLU A 3 1.75 -13.21 1.10
N THR A 4 2.96 -12.79 0.78
CA THR A 4 3.45 -11.48 1.18
C THR A 4 4.01 -10.75 -0.03
N ILE A 5 3.61 -9.50 -0.17
CA ILE A 5 4.15 -8.60 -1.18
C ILE A 5 4.80 -7.45 -0.42
N GLU A 6 6.07 -7.20 -0.71
CA GLU A 6 6.79 -6.11 -0.06
C GLU A 6 7.29 -5.13 -1.10
N LEU A 7 7.13 -3.86 -0.79
CA LEU A 7 7.58 -2.76 -1.64
C LEU A 7 8.34 -1.76 -0.77
N SER A 8 9.44 -1.25 -1.31
CA SER A 8 10.18 -0.20 -0.65
C SER A 8 10.27 0.97 -1.63
N ILE A 9 9.83 2.13 -1.20
CA ILE A 9 9.85 3.32 -2.04
C ILE A 9 10.52 4.47 -1.30
N GLU A 10 11.08 5.40 -2.05
CA GLU A 10 11.56 6.63 -1.44
C GLU A 10 10.37 7.43 -0.92
N SER A 11 10.61 8.24 0.11
CA SER A 11 9.55 9.05 0.73
C SER A 11 9.20 10.24 -0.16
N ARG A 12 8.53 9.94 -1.25
CA ARG A 12 8.14 10.94 -2.25
C ARG A 12 6.67 10.80 -2.54
N TYR A 13 5.98 11.93 -2.59
CA TYR A 13 4.54 11.92 -2.87
C TYR A 13 4.22 11.39 -4.26
N GLU A 14 5.14 11.55 -5.22
CA GLU A 14 4.89 11.06 -6.57
C GLU A 14 4.79 9.55 -6.66
N PHE A 15 5.26 8.82 -5.64
CA PHE A 15 5.14 7.37 -5.63
C PHE A 15 3.86 6.87 -4.97
N VAL A 16 3.10 7.77 -4.32
CA VAL A 16 1.88 7.38 -3.62
C VAL A 16 0.86 6.79 -4.57
N ASP A 17 0.63 7.44 -5.70
CA ASP A 17 -0.34 6.95 -6.68
C ASP A 17 0.05 5.60 -7.24
N MET A 18 1.33 5.41 -7.51
CA MET A 18 1.83 4.15 -8.05
C MET A 18 1.57 3.00 -7.08
N VAL A 19 1.92 3.19 -5.81
CA VAL A 19 1.74 2.14 -4.81
C VAL A 19 0.26 1.88 -4.57
N ALA A 20 -0.55 2.92 -4.53
CA ALA A 20 -2.00 2.76 -4.36
C ALA A 20 -2.59 1.95 -5.51
N SER A 21 -2.15 2.22 -6.75
CA SER A 21 -2.61 1.46 -7.91
C SER A 21 -2.20 0.00 -7.85
N ILE A 22 -0.98 -0.27 -7.39
CA ILE A 22 -0.51 -1.63 -7.22
C ILE A 22 -1.36 -2.37 -6.19
N SER A 23 -1.73 -1.70 -5.10
CA SER A 23 -2.55 -2.33 -4.07
C SER A 23 -3.93 -2.68 -4.60
N ARG A 24 -4.51 -1.81 -5.41
CA ARG A 24 -5.81 -2.08 -6.02
C ARG A 24 -5.74 -3.27 -6.98
N ASP A 25 -4.70 -3.31 -7.80
CA ASP A 25 -4.51 -4.41 -8.74
C ASP A 25 -4.34 -5.72 -7.99
N ALA A 26 -3.51 -5.72 -6.94
CA ALA A 26 -3.29 -6.92 -6.12
C ALA A 26 -4.59 -7.40 -5.49
N ALA A 27 -5.37 -6.46 -4.94
CA ALA A 27 -6.64 -6.81 -4.30
C ALA A 27 -7.60 -7.48 -5.29
N GLY A 28 -7.67 -6.96 -6.51
CA GLY A 28 -8.52 -7.54 -7.55
C GLY A 28 -8.09 -8.96 -7.92
N ARG A 29 -6.79 -9.19 -7.98
CA ARG A 29 -6.26 -10.51 -8.36
C ARG A 29 -6.53 -11.58 -7.32
N ILE A 30 -6.65 -11.21 -6.05
CA ILE A 30 -6.93 -12.18 -5.00
C ILE A 30 -8.41 -12.33 -4.72
N GLY A 31 -9.27 -11.68 -5.48
CA GLY A 31 -10.70 -11.93 -5.47
C GLY A 31 -11.57 -10.91 -4.74
N PHE A 32 -11.01 -9.77 -4.34
CA PHE A 32 -11.85 -8.70 -3.83
C PHE A 32 -12.63 -8.05 -4.97
N ASP A 33 -13.84 -7.61 -4.67
CA ASP A 33 -14.65 -6.93 -5.67
C ASP A 33 -14.09 -5.52 -5.93
N GLU A 34 -14.64 -4.85 -6.93
CA GLU A 34 -14.12 -3.55 -7.33
C GLU A 34 -14.29 -2.49 -6.26
N ASP A 35 -15.40 -2.49 -5.56
CA ASP A 35 -15.63 -1.53 -4.49
C ASP A 35 -14.64 -1.72 -3.35
N THR A 36 -14.44 -2.96 -2.93
CA THR A 36 -13.49 -3.26 -1.87
C THR A 36 -12.07 -2.93 -2.28
N SER A 37 -11.71 -3.23 -3.54
CA SER A 37 -10.40 -2.89 -4.06
C SER A 37 -10.18 -1.38 -4.05
N GLY A 38 -11.21 -0.61 -4.35
CA GLY A 38 -11.14 0.86 -4.28
C GLY A 38 -10.93 1.37 -2.86
N TRP A 39 -11.60 0.75 -1.89
CA TRP A 39 -11.41 1.12 -0.49
C TRP A 39 -9.99 0.81 -0.01
N ILE A 40 -9.44 -0.33 -0.46
CA ILE A 40 -8.06 -0.70 -0.12
C ILE A 40 -7.08 0.30 -0.71
N GLU A 41 -7.31 0.70 -1.95
CA GLU A 41 -6.48 1.71 -2.60
C GLU A 41 -6.46 3.01 -1.81
N LEU A 42 -7.63 3.47 -1.38
CA LEU A 42 -7.73 4.69 -0.61
C LEU A 42 -7.03 4.58 0.74
N ALA A 43 -7.22 3.46 1.43
CA ALA A 43 -6.59 3.24 2.73
C ALA A 43 -5.07 3.22 2.60
N VAL A 44 -4.54 2.57 1.57
CA VAL A 44 -3.10 2.51 1.33
C VAL A 44 -2.56 3.90 1.02
N ARG A 45 -3.28 4.65 0.19
CA ARG A 45 -2.88 6.02 -0.14
C ARG A 45 -2.73 6.88 1.10
N GLU A 46 -3.74 6.85 1.97
CA GLU A 46 -3.69 7.64 3.19
C GLU A 46 -2.59 7.19 4.13
N ALA A 47 -2.38 5.88 4.25
CA ALA A 47 -1.34 5.34 5.12
C ALA A 47 0.05 5.79 4.65
N ILE A 48 0.30 5.77 3.34
CA ILE A 48 1.60 6.17 2.81
C ILE A 48 1.80 7.68 2.98
N ILE A 49 0.77 8.46 2.70
CA ILE A 49 0.86 9.92 2.89
C ILE A 49 1.17 10.24 4.35
N ASN A 50 0.52 9.56 5.28
CA ASN A 50 0.80 9.76 6.70
C ASN A 50 2.22 9.36 7.07
N ALA A 51 2.72 8.26 6.50
CA ALA A 51 4.08 7.83 6.76
C ALA A 51 5.10 8.85 6.27
N ILE A 52 4.88 9.41 5.09
CA ILE A 52 5.77 10.42 4.54
C ILE A 52 5.70 11.70 5.37
N LYS A 53 4.50 12.11 5.71
CA LYS A 53 4.26 13.39 6.37
C LYS A 53 4.72 13.40 7.82
N HIS A 54 4.47 12.31 8.53
CA HIS A 54 4.70 12.27 9.98
C HIS A 54 5.87 11.40 10.38
N GLY A 55 6.01 10.24 9.75
CA GLY A 55 7.04 9.29 10.11
C GLY A 55 8.42 9.71 9.64
N ASN A 56 8.53 10.16 8.40
CA ASN A 56 9.81 10.50 7.80
C ASN A 56 10.13 11.99 7.85
N LYS A 57 9.16 12.81 8.17
CA LYS A 57 9.32 14.27 8.28
C LYS A 57 9.93 14.87 7.02
N ARG A 58 9.64 14.30 5.86
CA ARG A 58 10.11 14.77 4.57
C ARG A 58 11.63 14.80 4.42
N GLN A 59 12.32 13.96 5.15
CA GLN A 59 13.77 13.88 5.03
C GLN A 59 14.13 13.10 3.77
N GLU A 60 15.03 13.65 2.98
CA GLU A 60 15.51 12.97 1.80
C GLU A 60 16.27 11.69 2.19
N GLY A 61 16.18 10.69 1.34
CA GLY A 61 16.86 9.44 1.56
C GLY A 61 16.12 8.48 2.45
N LYS A 62 14.99 8.89 3.00
CA LYS A 62 14.14 7.98 3.78
C LYS A 62 13.29 7.13 2.85
N GLU A 63 12.93 5.96 3.34
CA GLU A 63 12.12 5.03 2.59
C GLU A 63 10.86 4.69 3.35
N VAL A 64 9.81 4.37 2.61
CA VAL A 64 8.58 3.83 3.16
C VAL A 64 8.48 2.38 2.73
N ASP A 65 8.36 1.49 3.69
CA ASP A 65 8.18 0.08 3.42
C ASP A 65 6.70 -0.25 3.49
N VAL A 66 6.20 -0.85 2.43
CA VAL A 66 4.81 -1.24 2.35
C VAL A 66 4.75 -2.75 2.25
N ARG A 67 3.99 -3.36 3.14
CA ARG A 67 3.86 -4.80 3.15
C ARG A 67 2.39 -5.18 3.08
N PHE A 68 2.07 -6.04 2.13
CA PHE A 68 0.75 -6.64 2.04
C PHE A 68 0.86 -8.09 2.45
N VAL A 69 0.12 -8.47 3.48
CA VAL A 69 0.07 -9.87 3.91
C VAL A 69 -1.33 -10.37 3.60
N ILE A 70 -1.40 -11.38 2.75
CA ILE A 70 -2.66 -11.92 2.26
C ILE A 70 -2.82 -13.31 2.85
N GLY A 71 -3.78 -13.46 3.74
CA GLY A 71 -4.06 -14.73 4.37
C GLY A 71 -5.28 -15.40 3.77
N ASP A 72 -5.64 -16.53 4.35
CA ASP A 72 -6.78 -17.31 3.89
C ASP A 72 -8.10 -16.53 4.00
N ARG A 73 -8.14 -15.51 4.84
CA ARG A 73 -9.33 -14.68 5.03
C ARG A 73 -9.30 -13.40 4.21
N LYS A 74 -8.40 -13.32 3.25
CA LYS A 74 -8.25 -12.16 2.38
C LYS A 74 -8.08 -10.87 3.16
N SER A 75 -7.27 -10.90 4.20
CA SER A 75 -6.95 -9.69 4.93
C SER A 75 -5.71 -9.03 4.36
N VAL A 76 -5.73 -7.70 4.33
CA VAL A 76 -4.60 -6.89 3.87
C VAL A 76 -4.10 -6.08 5.04
N VAL A 77 -2.82 -6.19 5.31
CA VAL A 77 -2.20 -5.48 6.43
C VAL A 77 -1.02 -4.68 5.97
#